data_d043eb5d04915fcbf1bfbf14a914756e
#
_entry.id   d043eb5d04915fcbf1bfbf14a914756e
#
_cell.length_a   1.000
_cell.length_b   1.000
_cell.length_c   1.000
_cell.angle_alpha   90.00
_cell.angle_beta   90.00
_cell.angle_gamma   90.00
#
_symmetry.space_group_name_H-M   'P 1'
#
loop_
_entity.id
_entity.type
_entity.pdbx_description
1 polymer ?
#
loop_
_entity_poly.entity_id
_entity_poly.type
_entity_poly.pdbx_seq_one_letter_code
_entity_poly.pdbx_strand_id
1 'polypeptide(L)'
;MGPRRGGFLAALVLGSAQVQLPEDIRAAFRMAGLSHALAASGFHLSVLLGSVLMLARRWPLGLRLPLAATALLLFLCLAGAQPSVVRAVLMAAMALLIREAGHHSRPVGVLLLTLSGMLLLRPAWALSIGFQLSAAATAGLILTAPRLEKAVQAWLPDRCQGLAAALSIPVAALLWTLPLQLLHFGAMPLYALVANLLVAPLLAPLTLLAMLSALLVLVGPTAVLPLLLWPIHQLAGLVITMASWISHWPGAQLLTGRPQMWVVALLVLGLLPWLLGAGPCRRCWSLIPLATALLVHGLMQLGDGLVTVERFDRHWLLARHRGRAALVSTHGDARSCRMAKKLAAVHGHARLDWVLLLDPVATDVLACWQALAHRVEAPQQGQAPIAIGQVLRSDGLSVQHLQSRSGALVMRVGHQRWQLVPSPQALWALQQRQRSEPRQLITGTWLGFKPSAPQRRWLLKHGAGARFVGL
;
A
#
# COMPACT_ATOMS: atom_id res chain seq x y z
N MET A 1 -19.95 -1.35 22.08
CA MET A 1 -19.49 -0.53 20.96
C MET A 1 -19.83 -1.24 19.65
N GLY A 2 -20.23 -0.52 18.57
CA GLY A 2 -20.48 -1.16 17.27
C GLY A 2 -19.19 -1.70 16.62
N PRO A 3 -19.29 -2.66 15.67
CA PRO A 3 -18.12 -3.36 15.09
C PRO A 3 -17.11 -2.42 14.40
N ARG A 4 -17.54 -1.29 13.86
CA ARG A 4 -16.67 -0.32 13.19
C ARG A 4 -15.74 0.41 14.16
N ARG A 5 -16.30 1.05 15.20
CA ARG A 5 -15.52 1.83 16.18
C ARG A 5 -14.79 0.93 17.16
N GLY A 6 -15.42 -0.18 17.59
CA GLY A 6 -14.77 -1.18 18.43
C GLY A 6 -13.61 -1.86 17.74
N GLY A 7 -13.75 -2.27 16.47
CA GLY A 7 -12.65 -2.82 15.69
C GLY A 7 -11.51 -1.83 15.49
N PHE A 8 -11.80 -0.54 15.28
CA PHE A 8 -10.77 0.50 15.17
C PHE A 8 -9.98 0.68 16.49
N LEU A 9 -10.67 0.74 17.64
CA LEU A 9 -10.02 0.82 18.95
C LEU A 9 -9.18 -0.42 19.26
N ALA A 10 -9.70 -1.60 18.96
CA ALA A 10 -8.93 -2.83 19.09
C ALA A 10 -7.68 -2.84 18.21
N ALA A 11 -7.78 -2.31 16.98
CA ALA A 11 -6.62 -2.18 16.09
C ALA A 11 -5.60 -1.15 16.57
N LEU A 12 -6.01 -0.09 17.28
CA LEU A 12 -5.10 0.86 17.92
C LEU A 12 -4.28 0.20 19.06
N VAL A 13 -4.88 -0.72 19.80
CA VAL A 13 -4.22 -1.40 20.94
C VAL A 13 -3.38 -2.58 20.45
N LEU A 14 -3.95 -3.45 19.62
CA LEU A 14 -3.35 -4.73 19.20
C LEU A 14 -2.65 -4.65 17.84
N GLY A 15 -2.93 -3.60 17.08
CA GLY A 15 -2.49 -3.47 15.68
C GLY A 15 -3.44 -4.14 14.69
N SER A 16 -3.53 -3.56 13.48
CA SER A 16 -4.41 -4.05 12.40
C SER A 16 -4.01 -5.41 11.80
N ALA A 17 -2.88 -5.97 12.20
CA ALA A 17 -2.49 -7.32 11.82
C ALA A 17 -3.22 -8.39 12.67
N GLN A 18 -3.61 -8.05 13.89
CA GLN A 18 -4.32 -8.95 14.81
C GLN A 18 -5.85 -8.77 14.74
N VAL A 19 -6.31 -7.61 14.27
CA VAL A 19 -7.73 -7.27 14.25
C VAL A 19 -8.21 -7.05 12.82
N GLN A 20 -9.30 -7.72 12.44
CA GLN A 20 -9.93 -7.50 11.14
C GLN A 20 -10.73 -6.18 11.16
N LEU A 21 -10.20 -5.17 10.48
CA LEU A 21 -10.90 -3.91 10.25
C LEU A 21 -11.77 -3.99 9.01
N PRO A 22 -12.94 -3.33 9.00
CA PRO A 22 -13.72 -3.11 7.79
C PRO A 22 -12.85 -2.47 6.69
N GLU A 23 -13.00 -2.96 5.45
CA GLU A 23 -12.12 -2.55 4.34
C GLU A 23 -12.28 -1.06 3.99
N ASP A 24 -13.47 -0.48 4.18
CA ASP A 24 -13.74 0.94 3.99
C ASP A 24 -12.89 1.82 4.93
N ILE A 25 -12.79 1.47 6.22
CA ILE A 25 -11.95 2.18 7.18
C ILE A 25 -10.46 2.02 6.80
N ARG A 26 -10.04 0.79 6.49
CA ARG A 26 -8.66 0.52 6.08
C ARG A 26 -8.27 1.30 4.82
N ALA A 27 -9.17 1.36 3.83
CA ALA A 27 -8.97 2.12 2.60
C ALA A 27 -8.91 3.63 2.86
N ALA A 28 -9.81 4.19 3.69
CA ALA A 28 -9.82 5.60 4.05
C ALA A 28 -8.50 6.02 4.73
N PHE A 29 -8.03 5.23 5.72
CA PHE A 29 -6.76 5.50 6.39
C PHE A 29 -5.56 5.39 5.45
N ARG A 30 -5.59 4.47 4.49
CA ARG A 30 -4.54 4.34 3.47
C ARG A 30 -4.50 5.54 2.55
N MET A 31 -5.65 5.99 2.04
CA MET A 31 -5.76 7.14 1.14
C MET A 31 -5.39 8.45 1.86
N ALA A 32 -5.75 8.59 3.14
CA ALA A 32 -5.36 9.73 3.96
C ALA A 32 -3.88 9.70 4.43
N GLY A 33 -3.13 8.59 4.20
CA GLY A 33 -1.74 8.46 4.65
C GLY A 33 -1.57 8.13 6.14
N LEU A 34 -2.65 7.66 6.78
CA LEU A 34 -2.70 7.33 8.20
C LEU A 34 -2.55 5.83 8.50
N SER A 35 -2.11 5.02 7.52
CA SER A 35 -1.96 3.56 7.69
C SER A 35 -1.06 3.17 8.86
N HIS A 36 -0.06 4.00 9.19
CA HIS A 36 0.85 3.80 10.31
C HIS A 36 0.15 3.90 11.67
N ALA A 37 -0.96 4.62 11.77
CA ALA A 37 -1.77 4.70 12.98
C ALA A 37 -2.55 3.40 13.27
N LEU A 38 -2.87 2.63 12.22
CA LEU A 38 -3.54 1.31 12.36
C LEU A 38 -2.56 0.17 12.66
N ALA A 39 -1.28 0.35 12.39
CA ALA A 39 -0.25 -0.64 12.69
C ALA A 39 0.30 -0.40 14.10
N ALA A 40 0.51 -1.48 14.86
CA ALA A 40 1.27 -1.37 16.10
C ALA A 40 2.67 -0.81 15.78
N SER A 41 3.00 0.32 16.40
CA SER A 41 4.17 1.12 16.01
C SER A 41 4.94 1.65 17.22
N GLY A 42 6.11 2.22 16.94
CA GLY A 42 6.92 2.92 17.95
C GLY A 42 6.18 4.08 18.63
N PHE A 43 5.23 4.72 17.95
CA PHE A 43 4.38 5.76 18.54
C PHE A 43 3.54 5.20 19.70
N HIS A 44 2.84 4.09 19.50
CA HIS A 44 2.02 3.44 20.53
C HIS A 44 2.88 3.00 21.73
N LEU A 45 4.06 2.44 21.46
CA LEU A 45 5.02 2.08 22.51
C LEU A 45 5.53 3.32 23.27
N SER A 46 5.83 4.41 22.57
CA SER A 46 6.31 5.65 23.20
C SER A 46 5.25 6.27 24.10
N VAL A 47 3.98 6.25 23.69
CA VAL A 47 2.86 6.72 24.52
C VAL A 47 2.71 5.85 25.76
N LEU A 48 2.73 4.51 25.63
CA LEU A 48 2.63 3.58 26.74
C LEU A 48 3.81 3.73 27.71
N LEU A 49 5.03 3.61 27.21
CA LEU A 49 6.25 3.66 28.03
C LEU A 49 6.42 5.03 28.66
N GLY A 50 6.14 6.11 27.93
CA GLY A 50 6.16 7.48 28.45
C GLY A 50 5.19 7.66 29.60
N SER A 51 3.98 7.17 29.50
CA SER A 51 2.97 7.21 30.57
C SER A 51 3.40 6.40 31.79
N VAL A 52 3.91 5.20 31.60
CA VAL A 52 4.44 4.33 32.68
C VAL A 52 5.60 5.01 33.40
N LEU A 53 6.58 5.55 32.66
CA LEU A 53 7.73 6.23 33.26
C LEU A 53 7.34 7.55 33.94
N MET A 54 6.34 8.26 33.43
CA MET A 54 5.80 9.46 34.06
C MET A 54 5.11 9.14 35.39
N LEU A 55 4.33 8.07 35.44
CA LEU A 55 3.67 7.59 36.64
C LEU A 55 4.71 7.14 37.70
N ALA A 56 5.71 6.37 37.26
CA ALA A 56 6.77 5.83 38.09
C ALA A 56 7.93 6.84 38.34
N ARG A 57 7.83 8.12 37.96
CA ARG A 57 8.94 9.09 38.02
C ARG A 57 9.54 9.28 39.41
N ARG A 58 8.72 9.09 40.45
CA ARG A 58 9.13 9.24 41.87
C ARG A 58 9.55 7.92 42.52
N TRP A 59 9.44 6.79 41.78
CA TRP A 59 9.78 5.48 42.33
C TRP A 59 11.28 5.21 42.24
N PRO A 60 11.82 4.39 43.14
CA PRO A 60 13.23 4.00 43.09
C PRO A 60 13.50 3.18 41.83
N LEU A 61 14.73 3.24 41.36
CA LEU A 61 15.17 2.59 40.11
C LEU A 61 14.86 1.09 40.09
N GLY A 62 15.00 0.41 41.23
CA GLY A 62 14.72 -1.02 41.38
C GLY A 62 13.28 -1.41 41.10
N LEU A 63 12.30 -0.49 41.20
CA LEU A 63 10.89 -0.74 40.83
C LEU A 63 10.55 -0.19 39.46
N ARG A 64 11.18 0.88 39.04
CA ARG A 64 10.90 1.56 37.77
C ARG A 64 11.37 0.76 36.57
N LEU A 65 12.56 0.12 36.65
CA LEU A 65 13.08 -0.71 35.57
C LEU A 65 12.24 -1.97 35.31
N PRO A 66 11.91 -2.80 36.34
CA PRO A 66 11.01 -3.93 36.12
C PRO A 66 9.64 -3.53 35.56
N LEU A 67 9.07 -2.42 36.04
CA LEU A 67 7.80 -1.93 35.51
C LEU A 67 7.89 -1.55 34.03
N ALA A 68 8.95 -0.85 33.65
CA ALA A 68 9.18 -0.51 32.23
C ALA A 68 9.42 -1.77 31.39
N ALA A 69 10.20 -2.74 31.87
CA ALA A 69 10.44 -4.00 31.20
C ALA A 69 9.13 -4.81 31.03
N THR A 70 8.30 -4.85 32.06
CA THR A 70 6.97 -5.51 32.00
C THR A 70 6.08 -4.84 30.96
N ALA A 71 6.06 -3.49 30.91
CA ALA A 71 5.29 -2.75 29.90
C ALA A 71 5.77 -3.04 28.47
N LEU A 72 7.09 -3.12 28.25
CA LEU A 72 7.67 -3.48 26.95
C LEU A 72 7.32 -4.90 26.54
N LEU A 73 7.43 -5.86 27.45
CA LEU A 73 7.08 -7.27 27.19
C LEU A 73 5.58 -7.44 26.92
N LEU A 74 4.74 -6.80 27.75
CA LEU A 74 3.30 -6.82 27.57
C LEU A 74 2.91 -6.26 26.20
N PHE A 75 3.48 -5.13 25.81
CA PHE A 75 3.25 -4.54 24.49
C PHE A 75 3.68 -5.48 23.37
N LEU A 76 4.83 -6.14 23.49
CA LEU A 76 5.33 -7.10 22.51
C LEU A 76 4.39 -8.31 22.37
N CYS A 77 3.91 -8.85 23.50
CA CYS A 77 2.97 -9.95 23.52
C CYS A 77 1.62 -9.59 22.90
N LEU A 78 1.08 -8.41 23.21
CA LEU A 78 -0.22 -7.96 22.72
C LEU A 78 -0.19 -7.57 21.23
N ALA A 79 0.82 -6.82 20.81
CA ALA A 79 0.95 -6.35 19.43
C ALA A 79 1.52 -7.42 18.48
N GLY A 80 2.14 -8.48 19.03
CA GLY A 80 2.83 -9.52 18.29
C GLY A 80 4.24 -9.11 17.84
N ALA A 81 5.09 -10.10 17.55
CA ALA A 81 6.49 -9.91 17.16
C ALA A 81 6.65 -9.45 15.69
N GLN A 82 5.94 -8.39 15.32
CA GLN A 82 6.14 -7.74 14.01
C GLN A 82 7.47 -6.97 13.99
N PRO A 83 8.15 -6.88 12.83
CA PRO A 83 9.45 -6.20 12.76
C PRO A 83 9.46 -4.76 13.28
N SER A 84 8.39 -3.99 13.05
CA SER A 84 8.22 -2.62 13.54
C SER A 84 8.10 -2.55 15.06
N VAL A 85 7.39 -3.51 15.67
CA VAL A 85 7.20 -3.61 17.11
C VAL A 85 8.49 -4.05 17.80
N VAL A 86 9.13 -5.10 17.30
CA VAL A 86 10.41 -5.62 17.83
C VAL A 86 11.47 -4.53 17.79
N ARG A 87 11.60 -3.78 16.67
CA ARG A 87 12.53 -2.66 16.57
C ARG A 87 12.25 -1.60 17.66
N ALA A 88 10.98 -1.21 17.82
CA ALA A 88 10.61 -0.18 18.79
C ALA A 88 10.92 -0.62 20.23
N VAL A 89 10.60 -1.88 20.57
CA VAL A 89 10.87 -2.45 21.89
C VAL A 89 12.38 -2.52 22.16
N LEU A 90 13.17 -3.01 21.21
CA LEU A 90 14.63 -3.11 21.37
C LEU A 90 15.27 -1.71 21.52
N MET A 91 14.89 -0.75 20.67
CA MET A 91 15.40 0.62 20.77
C MET A 91 15.02 1.28 22.09
N ALA A 92 13.78 1.09 22.56
CA ALA A 92 13.32 1.64 23.83
C ALA A 92 14.05 0.99 25.03
N ALA A 93 14.22 -0.32 25.03
CA ALA A 93 14.96 -1.06 26.04
C ALA A 93 16.43 -0.59 26.10
N MET A 94 17.11 -0.52 24.95
CA MET A 94 18.49 -0.06 24.87
C MET A 94 18.64 1.41 25.33
N ALA A 95 17.75 2.30 24.87
CA ALA A 95 17.78 3.70 25.30
C ALA A 95 17.56 3.85 26.82
N LEU A 96 16.67 3.04 27.39
CA LEU A 96 16.42 3.01 28.82
C LEU A 96 17.66 2.52 29.58
N LEU A 97 18.24 1.38 29.18
CA LEU A 97 19.44 0.83 29.82
C LEU A 97 20.65 1.78 29.77
N ILE A 98 20.91 2.39 28.60
CA ILE A 98 22.01 3.37 28.44
C ILE A 98 21.80 4.58 29.36
N ARG A 99 20.55 5.08 29.42
CA ARG A 99 20.19 6.21 30.27
C ARG A 99 20.39 5.90 31.76
N GLU A 100 19.93 4.74 32.20
CA GLU A 100 20.05 4.32 33.60
C GLU A 100 21.49 3.98 33.98
N ALA A 101 22.34 3.59 33.01
CA ALA A 101 23.80 3.47 33.22
C ALA A 101 24.53 4.82 33.25
N GLY A 102 23.80 5.94 33.24
CA GLY A 102 24.39 7.30 33.29
C GLY A 102 25.05 7.75 31.98
N HIS A 103 24.82 7.06 30.89
CA HIS A 103 25.43 7.40 29.62
C HIS A 103 24.44 8.13 28.67
N HIS A 104 25.00 8.95 27.78
CA HIS A 104 24.24 9.61 26.72
C HIS A 104 24.11 8.65 25.55
N SER A 105 22.88 8.25 25.21
CA SER A 105 22.63 7.43 24.04
C SER A 105 22.81 8.24 22.75
N ARG A 106 23.54 7.69 21.77
CA ARG A 106 23.57 8.22 20.41
C ARG A 106 22.46 7.54 19.61
N PRO A 107 21.37 8.24 19.25
CA PRO A 107 20.20 7.61 18.62
C PRO A 107 20.54 6.82 17.34
N VAL A 108 21.50 7.30 16.54
CA VAL A 108 21.97 6.61 15.33
C VAL A 108 22.63 5.27 15.68
N GLY A 109 23.47 5.24 16.72
CA GLY A 109 24.13 4.01 17.17
C GLY A 109 23.13 2.97 17.68
N VAL A 110 22.14 3.43 18.46
CA VAL A 110 21.05 2.56 18.94
C VAL A 110 20.25 1.99 17.78
N LEU A 111 19.92 2.82 16.77
CA LEU A 111 19.23 2.36 15.57
C LEU A 111 20.04 1.29 14.82
N LEU A 112 21.30 1.59 14.51
CA LEU A 112 22.17 0.67 13.77
C LEU A 112 22.35 -0.66 14.51
N LEU A 113 22.63 -0.63 15.80
CA LEU A 113 22.81 -1.82 16.62
C LEU A 113 21.51 -2.66 16.65
N THR A 114 20.36 -1.99 16.81
CA THR A 114 19.06 -2.66 16.79
C THR A 114 18.79 -3.34 15.44
N LEU A 115 18.99 -2.62 14.32
CA LEU A 115 18.77 -3.16 12.98
C LEU A 115 19.71 -4.33 12.68
N SER A 116 21.00 -4.21 13.03
CA SER A 116 21.98 -5.28 12.87
C SER A 116 21.62 -6.50 13.68
N GLY A 117 21.26 -6.35 14.96
CA GLY A 117 20.82 -7.44 15.81
C GLY A 117 19.57 -8.14 15.28
N MET A 118 18.58 -7.39 14.80
CA MET A 118 17.37 -7.96 14.19
C MET A 118 17.68 -8.78 12.94
N LEU A 119 18.58 -8.30 12.07
CA LEU A 119 18.97 -9.00 10.84
C LEU A 119 19.84 -10.22 11.11
N LEU A 120 20.67 -10.20 12.14
CA LEU A 120 21.43 -11.37 12.58
C LEU A 120 20.50 -12.48 13.10
N LEU A 121 19.45 -12.10 13.86
CA LEU A 121 18.48 -13.06 14.39
C LEU A 121 17.52 -13.60 13.33
N ARG A 122 17.07 -12.75 12.42
CA ARG A 122 16.14 -13.10 11.33
C ARG A 122 16.44 -12.35 10.05
N PRO A 123 17.35 -12.83 9.19
CA PRO A 123 17.73 -12.18 7.93
C PRO A 123 16.53 -11.92 6.98
N ALA A 124 15.51 -12.78 7.02
CA ALA A 124 14.30 -12.66 6.22
C ALA A 124 13.53 -11.33 6.47
N TRP A 125 13.74 -10.68 7.61
CA TRP A 125 13.13 -9.38 7.88
C TRP A 125 13.63 -8.27 6.95
N ALA A 126 14.83 -8.40 6.37
CA ALA A 126 15.33 -7.46 5.37
C ALA A 126 14.36 -7.27 4.19
N LEU A 127 13.65 -8.32 3.80
CA LEU A 127 12.67 -8.32 2.71
C LEU A 127 11.26 -7.89 3.17
N SER A 128 11.02 -7.73 4.47
CA SER A 128 9.71 -7.32 4.95
C SER A 128 9.49 -5.82 4.77
N ILE A 129 8.36 -5.45 4.18
CA ILE A 129 7.95 -4.05 3.96
C ILE A 129 7.89 -3.28 5.30
N GLY A 130 7.37 -3.92 6.34
CA GLY A 130 7.25 -3.32 7.67
C GLY A 130 8.61 -2.97 8.29
N PHE A 131 9.63 -3.83 8.13
CA PHE A 131 10.99 -3.54 8.58
C PHE A 131 11.60 -2.38 7.81
N GLN A 132 11.54 -2.41 6.48
CA GLN A 132 12.13 -1.38 5.61
C GLN A 132 11.52 0.00 5.89
N LEU A 133 10.19 0.11 5.88
CA LEU A 133 9.51 1.38 6.15
C LEU A 133 9.77 1.89 7.57
N SER A 134 9.77 0.99 8.55
CA SER A 134 10.01 1.35 9.95
C SER A 134 11.45 1.83 10.18
N ALA A 135 12.44 1.17 9.58
CA ALA A 135 13.85 1.58 9.63
C ALA A 135 14.06 2.94 8.95
N ALA A 136 13.53 3.12 7.74
CA ALA A 136 13.62 4.37 6.99
C ALA A 136 12.96 5.54 7.73
N ALA A 137 11.73 5.35 8.24
CA ALA A 137 11.05 6.40 9.02
C ALA A 137 11.87 6.81 10.24
N THR A 138 12.40 5.85 10.98
CA THR A 138 13.20 6.16 12.18
C THR A 138 14.51 6.86 11.84
N ALA A 139 15.19 6.44 10.76
CA ALA A 139 16.36 7.15 10.26
C ALA A 139 16.02 8.60 9.91
N GLY A 140 14.88 8.84 9.25
CA GLY A 140 14.38 10.19 8.96
C GLY A 140 14.14 11.04 10.20
N LEU A 141 13.52 10.45 11.22
CA LEU A 141 13.26 11.14 12.49
C LEU A 141 14.56 11.51 13.23
N ILE A 142 15.58 10.67 13.16
CA ILE A 142 16.85 10.90 13.84
C ILE A 142 17.74 11.89 13.07
N LEU A 143 17.83 11.72 11.74
CA LEU A 143 18.82 12.44 10.92
C LEU A 143 18.28 13.75 10.33
N THR A 144 16.99 13.78 9.97
CA THR A 144 16.42 14.90 9.19
C THR A 144 15.44 15.74 9.99
N ALA A 145 14.61 15.16 10.85
CA ALA A 145 13.59 15.91 11.57
C ALA A 145 14.15 17.07 12.42
N PRO A 146 15.27 16.93 13.19
CA PRO A 146 15.80 18.05 13.98
C PRO A 146 16.30 19.24 13.14
N ARG A 147 16.78 18.95 11.91
CA ARG A 147 17.21 19.99 10.97
C ARG A 147 16.02 20.73 10.36
N LEU A 148 14.98 19.96 9.95
CA LEU A 148 13.73 20.53 9.45
C LEU A 148 13.06 21.37 10.51
N GLU A 149 13.02 20.90 11.75
CA GLU A 149 12.43 21.64 12.87
C GLU A 149 13.10 22.98 13.07
N LYS A 150 14.43 23.02 13.13
CA LYS A 150 15.19 24.29 13.22
C LYS A 150 14.93 25.21 12.03
N ALA A 151 14.86 24.66 10.81
CA ALA A 151 14.57 25.44 9.62
C ALA A 151 13.15 26.02 9.64
N VAL A 152 12.16 25.23 10.07
CA VAL A 152 10.77 25.69 10.20
C VAL A 152 10.60 26.70 11.33
N GLN A 153 11.29 26.50 12.47
CA GLN A 153 11.29 27.46 13.59
C GLN A 153 11.80 28.84 13.18
N ALA A 154 12.81 28.89 12.30
CA ALA A 154 13.35 30.15 11.80
C ALA A 154 12.34 30.97 10.96
N TRP A 155 11.28 30.34 10.45
CA TRP A 155 10.23 30.99 9.65
C TRP A 155 8.94 31.24 10.43
N LEU A 156 8.75 30.55 11.57
CA LEU A 156 7.54 30.63 12.36
C LEU A 156 7.68 31.70 13.47
N PRO A 157 6.62 32.48 13.73
CA PRO A 157 6.56 33.33 14.91
C PRO A 157 6.69 32.51 16.21
N ASP A 158 7.20 33.11 17.25
CA ASP A 158 7.45 32.46 18.56
C ASP A 158 6.23 31.73 19.14
N ARG A 159 5.04 32.28 18.90
CA ARG A 159 3.76 31.69 19.34
C ARG A 159 3.44 30.35 18.64
N CYS A 160 4.03 30.10 17.48
CA CYS A 160 3.75 28.94 16.64
C CYS A 160 4.89 27.91 16.61
N GLN A 161 5.94 28.07 17.42
CA GLN A 161 7.11 27.18 17.45
C GLN A 161 6.74 25.71 17.71
N GLY A 162 5.69 25.44 18.49
CA GLY A 162 5.19 24.08 18.69
C GLY A 162 4.72 23.36 17.42
N LEU A 163 4.33 24.14 16.38
CA LEU A 163 3.95 23.55 15.07
C LEU A 163 5.16 23.07 14.28
N ALA A 164 6.37 23.56 14.58
CA ALA A 164 7.58 23.16 13.88
C ALA A 164 7.86 21.66 14.03
N ALA A 165 7.76 21.12 15.23
CA ALA A 165 7.89 19.69 15.47
C ALA A 165 6.74 18.89 14.81
N ALA A 166 5.50 19.38 14.94
CA ALA A 166 4.32 18.76 14.36
C ALA A 166 4.37 18.65 12.83
N LEU A 167 5.04 19.58 12.15
CA LEU A 167 5.26 19.55 10.70
C LEU A 167 6.51 18.76 10.33
N SER A 168 7.62 18.92 11.06
CA SER A 168 8.92 18.35 10.70
C SER A 168 8.97 16.83 10.85
N ILE A 169 8.32 16.28 11.86
CA ILE A 169 8.27 14.85 12.13
C ILE A 169 7.61 14.08 10.97
N PRO A 170 6.36 14.38 10.57
CA PRO A 170 5.72 13.65 9.47
C PRO A 170 6.37 13.91 8.12
N VAL A 171 6.92 15.11 7.87
CA VAL A 171 7.66 15.41 6.63
C VAL A 171 8.94 14.58 6.54
N ALA A 172 9.73 14.51 7.60
CA ALA A 172 10.95 13.71 7.62
C ALA A 172 10.64 12.22 7.40
N ALA A 173 9.64 11.69 8.10
CA ALA A 173 9.21 10.31 7.92
C ALA A 173 8.72 10.04 6.50
N LEU A 174 7.90 10.93 5.93
CA LEU A 174 7.39 10.82 4.56
C LEU A 174 8.53 10.79 3.54
N LEU A 175 9.45 11.74 3.60
CA LEU A 175 10.56 11.84 2.64
C LEU A 175 11.47 10.61 2.66
N TRP A 176 11.76 10.05 3.83
CA TRP A 176 12.58 8.84 3.94
C TRP A 176 11.85 7.55 3.53
N THR A 177 10.55 7.50 3.72
CA THR A 177 9.74 6.33 3.33
C THR A 177 9.22 6.42 1.90
N LEU A 178 9.22 7.60 1.27
CA LEU A 178 8.68 7.83 -0.07
C LEU A 178 9.23 6.87 -1.14
N PRO A 179 10.55 6.66 -1.27
CA PRO A 179 11.08 5.72 -2.27
C PRO A 179 10.55 4.29 -2.09
N LEU A 180 10.46 3.84 -0.83
CA LEU A 180 9.95 2.53 -0.48
C LEU A 180 8.43 2.42 -0.67
N GLN A 181 7.69 3.49 -0.37
CA GLN A 181 6.24 3.54 -0.62
C GLN A 181 5.94 3.42 -2.11
N LEU A 182 6.67 4.15 -2.96
CA LEU A 182 6.54 4.05 -4.41
C LEU A 182 6.89 2.65 -4.91
N LEU A 183 7.99 2.06 -4.42
CA LEU A 183 8.42 0.71 -4.80
C LEU A 183 7.38 -0.36 -4.46
N HIS A 184 6.83 -0.31 -3.25
CA HIS A 184 5.93 -1.37 -2.77
C HIS A 184 4.47 -1.16 -3.15
N PHE A 185 4.01 0.08 -3.15
CA PHE A 185 2.58 0.40 -3.34
C PHE A 185 2.27 1.07 -4.67
N GLY A 186 3.24 1.75 -5.30
CA GLY A 186 3.02 2.53 -6.51
C GLY A 186 2.08 3.70 -6.32
N ALA A 187 1.96 4.19 -5.09
CA ALA A 187 1.00 5.21 -4.72
C ALA A 187 1.52 6.04 -3.54
N MET A 188 1.19 7.32 -3.55
CA MET A 188 1.55 8.28 -2.50
C MET A 188 0.29 9.02 -2.02
N PRO A 189 0.02 9.07 -0.71
CA PRO A 189 -1.08 9.87 -0.17
C PRO A 189 -0.69 11.35 -0.20
N LEU A 190 -1.39 12.16 -1.01
CA LEU A 190 -1.06 13.56 -1.21
C LEU A 190 -1.29 14.42 0.05
N TYR A 191 -2.36 14.12 0.77
CA TYR A 191 -2.76 14.87 1.96
C TYR A 191 -2.27 14.27 3.28
N ALA A 192 -1.25 13.39 3.24
CA ALA A 192 -0.72 12.73 4.43
C ALA A 192 -0.27 13.73 5.51
N LEU A 193 0.35 14.86 5.09
CA LEU A 193 0.81 15.89 6.04
C LEU A 193 -0.38 16.55 6.75
N VAL A 194 -1.41 16.94 6.01
CA VAL A 194 -2.63 17.55 6.57
C VAL A 194 -3.36 16.57 7.47
N ALA A 195 -3.49 15.31 7.04
CA ALA A 195 -4.14 14.27 7.83
C ALA A 195 -3.39 14.01 9.14
N ASN A 196 -2.06 13.96 9.11
CA ASN A 196 -1.24 13.80 10.32
C ASN A 196 -1.40 15.00 11.26
N LEU A 197 -1.35 16.22 10.74
CA LEU A 197 -1.48 17.44 11.57
C LEU A 197 -2.84 17.48 12.29
N LEU A 198 -3.92 17.07 11.62
CA LEU A 198 -5.27 17.07 12.19
C LEU A 198 -5.53 15.90 13.13
N VAL A 199 -5.04 14.71 12.79
CA VAL A 199 -5.39 13.46 13.48
C VAL A 199 -4.39 13.09 14.56
N ALA A 200 -3.08 13.38 14.40
CA ALA A 200 -2.05 12.99 15.36
C ALA A 200 -2.31 13.50 16.79
N PRO A 201 -2.77 14.75 17.03
CA PRO A 201 -3.07 15.21 18.39
C PRO A 201 -4.17 14.39 19.08
N LEU A 202 -5.10 13.82 18.31
CA LEU A 202 -6.19 13.00 18.82
C LEU A 202 -5.77 11.53 19.02
N LEU A 203 -4.79 11.06 18.26
CA LEU A 203 -4.33 9.67 18.34
C LEU A 203 -3.65 9.34 19.68
N ALA A 204 -2.85 10.25 20.22
CA ALA A 204 -2.14 10.01 21.47
C ALA A 204 -3.11 9.79 22.66
N PRO A 205 -4.05 10.71 22.98
CA PRO A 205 -5.00 10.50 24.04
C PRO A 205 -5.94 9.31 23.74
N LEU A 206 -6.35 9.13 22.49
CA LEU A 206 -7.23 8.01 22.11
C LEU A 206 -6.53 6.65 22.35
N THR A 207 -5.25 6.53 21.96
CA THR A 207 -4.44 5.31 22.18
C THR A 207 -4.28 5.01 23.66
N LEU A 208 -3.93 6.04 24.46
CA LEU A 208 -3.76 5.88 25.89
C LEU A 208 -5.07 5.45 26.59
N LEU A 209 -6.16 6.12 26.27
CA LEU A 209 -7.48 5.79 26.81
C LEU A 209 -7.95 4.41 26.37
N ALA A 210 -7.68 4.01 25.12
CA ALA A 210 -7.99 2.68 24.62
C ALA A 210 -7.19 1.59 25.35
N MET A 211 -5.89 1.80 25.59
CA MET A 211 -5.04 0.88 26.35
C MET A 211 -5.47 0.80 27.82
N LEU A 212 -5.78 1.94 28.43
CA LEU A 212 -6.29 1.98 29.80
C LEU A 212 -7.64 1.26 29.92
N SER A 213 -8.56 1.49 28.99
CA SER A 213 -9.85 0.79 28.99
C SER A 213 -9.69 -0.73 28.80
N ALA A 214 -8.77 -1.17 27.94
CA ALA A 214 -8.45 -2.59 27.77
C ALA A 214 -7.92 -3.21 29.07
N LEU A 215 -7.05 -2.50 29.80
CA LEU A 215 -6.53 -2.95 31.08
C LEU A 215 -7.64 -3.02 32.14
N LEU A 216 -8.50 -2.00 32.22
CA LEU A 216 -9.61 -1.97 33.16
C LEU A 216 -10.64 -3.08 32.92
N VAL A 217 -10.87 -3.48 31.68
CA VAL A 217 -11.73 -4.63 31.33
C VAL A 217 -11.16 -5.93 31.90
N LEU A 218 -9.83 -6.05 31.98
CA LEU A 218 -9.17 -7.26 32.48
C LEU A 218 -9.18 -7.36 34.02
N VAL A 219 -9.13 -6.23 34.73
CA VAL A 219 -8.84 -6.21 36.16
C VAL A 219 -9.92 -5.51 37.00
N GLY A 220 -10.73 -4.65 36.38
CA GLY A 220 -11.58 -3.69 37.08
C GLY A 220 -13.08 -4.00 37.11
N PRO A 221 -13.83 -3.28 37.95
CA PRO A 221 -15.30 -3.37 37.99
C PRO A 221 -15.90 -2.84 36.70
N THR A 222 -16.78 -3.62 36.10
CA THR A 222 -17.46 -3.30 34.82
C THR A 222 -18.37 -2.06 34.89
N ALA A 223 -18.71 -1.60 36.10
CA ALA A 223 -19.59 -0.46 36.32
C ALA A 223 -19.02 0.90 35.84
N VAL A 224 -17.71 1.09 35.88
CA VAL A 224 -17.05 2.37 35.47
C VAL A 224 -16.79 2.41 33.95
N LEU A 225 -16.85 1.25 33.30
CA LEU A 225 -16.54 1.12 31.88
C LEU A 225 -17.39 2.00 30.95
N PRO A 226 -18.73 2.09 31.09
CA PRO A 226 -19.55 2.91 30.20
C PRO A 226 -19.17 4.39 30.21
N LEU A 227 -18.82 4.93 31.38
CA LEU A 227 -18.42 6.34 31.53
C LEU A 227 -17.09 6.63 30.79
N LEU A 228 -16.13 5.72 30.89
CA LEU A 228 -14.84 5.84 30.21
C LEU A 228 -14.96 5.58 28.71
N LEU A 229 -15.78 4.61 28.30
CA LEU A 229 -15.93 4.20 26.92
C LEU A 229 -16.70 5.21 26.07
N TRP A 230 -17.56 6.05 26.66
CA TRP A 230 -18.34 7.05 25.90
C TRP A 230 -17.44 8.10 25.20
N PRO A 231 -16.53 8.82 25.89
CA PRO A 231 -15.64 9.78 25.22
C PRO A 231 -14.69 9.12 24.23
N ILE A 232 -14.20 7.91 24.54
CA ILE A 232 -13.33 7.14 23.62
C ILE A 232 -14.10 6.80 22.33
N HIS A 233 -15.36 6.41 22.45
CA HIS A 233 -16.22 6.11 21.31
C HIS A 233 -16.44 7.33 20.42
N GLN A 234 -16.62 8.53 21.01
CA GLN A 234 -16.78 9.78 20.24
C GLN A 234 -15.48 10.20 19.55
N LEU A 235 -14.34 10.14 20.26
CA LEU A 235 -13.04 10.42 19.67
C LEU A 235 -12.69 9.45 18.54
N ALA A 236 -12.96 8.16 18.71
CA ALA A 236 -12.76 7.17 17.65
C ALA A 236 -13.63 7.47 16.42
N GLY A 237 -14.90 7.86 16.65
CA GLY A 237 -15.80 8.31 15.59
C GLY A 237 -15.26 9.52 14.85
N LEU A 238 -14.78 10.53 15.57
CA LEU A 238 -14.19 11.74 14.99
C LEU A 238 -12.97 11.43 14.11
N VAL A 239 -12.04 10.61 14.60
CA VAL A 239 -10.83 10.21 13.85
C VAL A 239 -11.20 9.44 12.58
N ILE A 240 -12.15 8.49 12.65
CA ILE A 240 -12.64 7.76 11.47
C ILE A 240 -13.28 8.72 10.46
N THR A 241 -14.12 9.66 10.93
CA THR A 241 -14.80 10.63 10.08
C THR A 241 -13.80 11.56 9.40
N MET A 242 -12.79 12.08 10.12
CA MET A 242 -11.73 12.91 9.56
C MET A 242 -10.92 12.15 8.50
N ALA A 243 -10.50 10.92 8.78
CA ALA A 243 -9.78 10.08 7.82
C ALA A 243 -10.63 9.81 6.57
N SER A 244 -11.92 9.49 6.74
CA SER A 244 -12.86 9.29 5.63
C SER A 244 -13.06 10.58 4.82
N TRP A 245 -13.24 11.72 5.47
CA TRP A 245 -13.42 13.01 4.80
C TRP A 245 -12.21 13.36 3.93
N ILE A 246 -10.99 13.28 4.47
CA ILE A 246 -9.76 13.53 3.71
C ILE A 246 -9.59 12.55 2.56
N SER A 247 -9.99 11.29 2.75
CA SER A 247 -9.89 10.25 1.72
C SER A 247 -10.77 10.50 0.48
N HIS A 248 -11.80 11.35 0.60
CA HIS A 248 -12.68 11.74 -0.51
C HIS A 248 -12.22 13.02 -1.23
N TRP A 249 -11.15 13.66 -0.78
CA TRP A 249 -10.61 14.84 -1.46
C TRP A 249 -10.06 14.47 -2.84
N PRO A 250 -10.16 15.39 -3.82
CA PRO A 250 -9.65 15.15 -5.17
C PRO A 250 -8.16 14.80 -5.11
N GLY A 251 -7.77 13.71 -5.74
CA GLY A 251 -6.36 13.28 -5.74
C GLY A 251 -5.81 12.86 -4.38
N ALA A 252 -6.65 12.41 -3.43
CA ALA A 252 -6.21 11.96 -2.10
C ALA A 252 -5.06 10.95 -2.15
N GLN A 253 -5.02 10.14 -3.20
CA GLN A 253 -3.92 9.24 -3.48
C GLN A 253 -3.42 9.46 -4.91
N LEU A 254 -2.16 9.86 -5.05
CA LEU A 254 -1.48 9.94 -6.33
C LEU A 254 -0.97 8.55 -6.70
N LEU A 255 -1.56 7.98 -7.74
CA LEU A 255 -1.14 6.68 -8.28
C LEU A 255 -0.05 6.91 -9.34
N THR A 256 1.18 6.60 -9.00
CA THR A 256 2.33 6.75 -9.90
C THR A 256 2.69 5.44 -10.61
N GLY A 257 2.09 4.32 -10.19
CA GLY A 257 2.57 3.00 -10.54
C GLY A 257 3.87 2.64 -9.81
N ARG A 258 4.22 1.37 -9.82
CA ARG A 258 5.45 0.90 -9.19
C ARG A 258 6.66 1.16 -10.08
N PRO A 259 7.63 1.97 -9.64
CA PRO A 259 8.88 2.14 -10.36
C PRO A 259 9.74 0.86 -10.28
N GLN A 260 10.62 0.68 -11.24
CA GLN A 260 11.64 -0.37 -11.17
C GLN A 260 12.69 -0.04 -10.11
N MET A 261 13.37 -1.06 -9.57
CA MET A 261 14.31 -0.89 -8.44
C MET A 261 15.44 0.11 -8.76
N TRP A 262 15.97 0.12 -9.98
CA TRP A 262 17.02 1.06 -10.37
C TRP A 262 16.52 2.53 -10.44
N VAL A 263 15.25 2.76 -10.81
CA VAL A 263 14.61 4.10 -10.74
C VAL A 263 14.51 4.56 -9.30
N VAL A 264 14.14 3.65 -8.39
CA VAL A 264 14.11 3.95 -6.95
C VAL A 264 15.52 4.25 -6.42
N ALA A 265 16.53 3.53 -6.88
CA ALA A 265 17.92 3.82 -6.51
C ALA A 265 18.33 5.24 -6.95
N LEU A 266 17.99 5.65 -8.17
CA LEU A 266 18.22 7.03 -8.65
C LEU A 266 17.46 8.05 -7.80
N LEU A 267 16.20 7.76 -7.43
CA LEU A 267 15.41 8.63 -6.56
C LEU A 267 16.07 8.79 -5.18
N VAL A 268 16.57 7.69 -4.59
CA VAL A 268 17.30 7.73 -3.32
C VAL A 268 18.58 8.54 -3.44
N LEU A 269 19.38 8.31 -4.48
CA LEU A 269 20.62 9.06 -4.75
C LEU A 269 20.35 10.56 -4.90
N GLY A 270 19.22 10.92 -5.54
CA GLY A 270 18.82 12.31 -5.70
C GLY A 270 18.33 12.95 -4.40
N LEU A 271 17.61 12.22 -3.56
CA LEU A 271 17.07 12.74 -2.30
C LEU A 271 18.10 12.77 -1.17
N LEU A 272 19.01 11.83 -1.12
CA LEU A 272 19.92 11.62 0.02
C LEU A 272 20.75 12.87 0.40
N PRO A 273 21.37 13.63 -0.53
CA PRO A 273 22.11 14.84 -0.19
C PRO A 273 21.26 15.93 0.46
N TRP A 274 19.97 16.01 0.08
CA TRP A 274 19.02 16.95 0.69
C TRP A 274 18.64 16.53 2.10
N LEU A 275 18.37 15.23 2.28
CA LEU A 275 17.97 14.65 3.57
C LEU A 275 19.11 14.70 4.60
N LEU A 276 20.34 14.50 4.16
CA LEU A 276 21.54 14.53 5.01
C LEU A 276 22.13 15.94 5.21
N GLY A 277 21.57 16.97 4.57
CA GLY A 277 22.03 18.34 4.70
C GLY A 277 23.40 18.61 4.07
N ALA A 278 23.69 17.93 2.95
CA ALA A 278 24.93 18.15 2.21
C ALA A 278 25.06 19.60 1.69
N GLY A 279 26.26 20.03 1.39
CA GLY A 279 26.54 21.38 0.88
C GLY A 279 25.86 21.65 -0.50
N PRO A 280 25.74 22.93 -0.89
CA PRO A 280 24.97 23.34 -2.08
C PRO A 280 25.41 22.66 -3.37
N CYS A 281 26.73 22.50 -3.57
CA CYS A 281 27.27 21.83 -4.76
C CYS A 281 26.74 20.38 -4.89
N ARG A 282 26.78 19.57 -3.83
CA ARG A 282 26.27 18.20 -3.83
C ARG A 282 24.75 18.15 -4.06
N ARG A 283 24.00 19.12 -3.55
CA ARG A 283 22.55 19.24 -3.78
C ARG A 283 22.25 19.53 -5.25
N CYS A 284 23.01 20.44 -5.89
CA CYS A 284 22.84 20.71 -7.32
C CYS A 284 23.09 19.47 -8.17
N TRP A 285 24.19 18.74 -7.93
CA TRP A 285 24.49 17.51 -8.65
C TRP A 285 23.44 16.40 -8.44
N SER A 286 22.81 16.35 -7.27
CA SER A 286 21.78 15.35 -6.97
C SER A 286 20.45 15.59 -7.70
N LEU A 287 20.23 16.77 -8.29
CA LEU A 287 19.09 17.03 -9.15
C LEU A 287 19.11 16.19 -10.43
N ILE A 288 20.30 15.84 -10.92
CA ILE A 288 20.45 15.01 -12.14
C ILE A 288 19.80 13.62 -11.95
N PRO A 289 20.20 12.79 -10.96
CA PRO A 289 19.55 11.50 -10.77
C PRO A 289 18.07 11.62 -10.39
N LEU A 290 17.68 12.68 -9.69
CA LEU A 290 16.26 12.92 -9.36
C LEU A 290 15.44 13.19 -10.62
N ALA A 291 15.89 14.12 -11.47
CA ALA A 291 15.21 14.43 -12.73
C ALA A 291 15.18 13.22 -13.68
N THR A 292 16.29 12.48 -13.76
CA THR A 292 16.37 11.25 -14.56
C THR A 292 15.38 10.21 -14.06
N ALA A 293 15.27 9.99 -12.75
CA ALA A 293 14.32 9.04 -12.18
C ALA A 293 12.87 9.40 -12.53
N LEU A 294 12.50 10.68 -12.38
CA LEU A 294 11.15 11.16 -12.69
C LEU A 294 10.85 11.06 -14.19
N LEU A 295 11.77 11.50 -15.04
CA LEU A 295 11.60 11.46 -16.50
C LEU A 295 11.45 10.02 -16.99
N VAL A 296 12.37 9.15 -16.60
CA VAL A 296 12.36 7.75 -17.04
C VAL A 296 11.11 7.03 -16.54
N HIS A 297 10.73 7.23 -15.26
CA HIS A 297 9.51 6.64 -14.73
C HIS A 297 8.27 7.13 -15.50
N GLY A 298 8.19 8.43 -15.78
CA GLY A 298 7.10 9.01 -16.60
C GLY A 298 7.04 8.40 -18.00
N LEU A 299 8.18 8.29 -18.69
CA LEU A 299 8.26 7.66 -20.01
C LEU A 299 7.83 6.18 -19.97
N MET A 300 8.24 5.45 -18.93
CA MET A 300 7.84 4.04 -18.76
C MET A 300 6.33 3.88 -18.52
N GLN A 301 5.67 4.86 -17.89
CA GLN A 301 4.22 4.84 -17.71
C GLN A 301 3.46 5.12 -19.02
N LEU A 302 4.05 5.86 -19.93
CA LEU A 302 3.48 6.13 -21.26
C LEU A 302 3.70 4.97 -22.25
N GLY A 303 4.60 4.05 -21.94
CA GLY A 303 4.91 2.90 -22.79
C GLY A 303 3.76 1.91 -22.92
N ASP A 304 3.70 1.26 -24.10
CA ASP A 304 2.76 0.16 -24.36
C ASP A 304 3.13 -1.05 -23.51
N GLY A 305 2.15 -1.66 -22.88
CA GLY A 305 2.37 -2.80 -22.04
C GLY A 305 1.14 -3.70 -21.90
N LEU A 306 1.41 -4.98 -21.74
CA LEU A 306 0.41 -5.98 -21.46
C LEU A 306 0.87 -6.76 -20.24
N VAL A 307 0.03 -6.77 -19.21
CA VAL A 307 0.33 -7.41 -17.93
C VAL A 307 -0.73 -8.44 -17.63
N THR A 308 -0.30 -9.66 -17.38
CA THR A 308 -1.21 -10.74 -16.98
C THR A 308 -0.94 -11.14 -15.55
N VAL A 309 -2.01 -11.43 -14.85
CA VAL A 309 -1.97 -11.97 -13.49
C VAL A 309 -2.88 -13.19 -13.44
N GLU A 310 -2.35 -14.27 -12.92
CA GLU A 310 -3.08 -15.49 -12.63
C GLU A 310 -3.08 -15.74 -11.12
N ARG A 311 -4.25 -16.00 -10.55
CA ARG A 311 -4.36 -16.34 -9.13
C ARG A 311 -5.65 -17.13 -8.85
N PHE A 312 -5.53 -18.31 -8.23
CA PHE A 312 -6.69 -19.15 -7.88
C PHE A 312 -7.68 -19.37 -9.05
N ASP A 313 -7.15 -19.80 -10.19
CA ASP A 313 -7.90 -20.07 -11.43
C ASP A 313 -8.64 -18.85 -12.03
N ARG A 314 -8.23 -17.66 -11.64
CA ARG A 314 -8.69 -16.38 -12.19
C ARG A 314 -7.58 -15.71 -12.95
N HIS A 315 -7.92 -15.20 -14.12
CA HIS A 315 -6.97 -14.56 -15.01
C HIS A 315 -7.38 -13.11 -15.28
N TRP A 316 -6.41 -12.20 -15.18
CA TRP A 316 -6.58 -10.79 -15.52
C TRP A 316 -5.55 -10.41 -16.57
N LEU A 317 -6.01 -9.65 -17.54
CA LEU A 317 -5.18 -9.06 -18.58
C LEU A 317 -5.36 -7.55 -18.52
N LEU A 318 -4.32 -6.82 -18.09
CA LEU A 318 -4.27 -5.37 -18.12
C LEU A 318 -3.48 -4.92 -19.34
N ALA A 319 -4.10 -4.20 -20.25
CA ALA A 319 -3.45 -3.57 -21.39
C ALA A 319 -3.27 -2.08 -21.14
N ARG A 320 -2.11 -1.54 -21.51
CA ARG A 320 -1.77 -0.12 -21.35
C ARG A 320 -1.27 0.43 -22.67
N HIS A 321 -1.68 1.65 -22.99
CA HIS A 321 -1.21 2.40 -24.15
C HIS A 321 -1.26 3.90 -23.85
N ARG A 322 -0.12 4.59 -23.90
CA ARG A 322 -0.01 6.06 -23.75
C ARG A 322 -0.79 6.61 -22.54
N GLY A 323 -0.66 5.98 -21.37
CA GLY A 323 -1.37 6.39 -20.15
C GLY A 323 -2.83 5.96 -20.06
N ARG A 324 -3.39 5.32 -21.09
CA ARG A 324 -4.70 4.66 -21.09
C ARG A 324 -4.59 3.22 -20.64
N ALA A 325 -5.64 2.68 -20.04
CA ALA A 325 -5.63 1.29 -19.61
C ALA A 325 -7.01 0.64 -19.76
N ALA A 326 -6.97 -0.65 -20.12
CA ALA A 326 -8.14 -1.49 -20.25
C ALA A 326 -7.87 -2.85 -19.62
N LEU A 327 -8.90 -3.50 -19.09
CA LEU A 327 -8.76 -4.77 -18.39
C LEU A 327 -9.74 -5.81 -18.97
N VAL A 328 -9.25 -7.04 -19.11
CA VAL A 328 -10.07 -8.21 -19.33
C VAL A 328 -9.96 -9.12 -18.11
N SER A 329 -11.08 -9.58 -17.56
CA SER A 329 -11.13 -10.50 -16.43
C SER A 329 -11.99 -11.72 -16.75
N THR A 330 -11.50 -12.92 -16.41
CA THR A 330 -12.29 -14.15 -16.60
C THR A 330 -13.50 -14.22 -15.68
N HIS A 331 -13.42 -13.65 -14.47
CA HIS A 331 -14.49 -13.70 -13.48
C HIS A 331 -14.95 -12.31 -13.06
N GLY A 332 -16.26 -12.15 -12.84
CA GLY A 332 -16.89 -10.89 -12.45
C GLY A 332 -17.15 -10.73 -10.95
N ASP A 333 -16.67 -11.64 -10.08
CA ASP A 333 -16.93 -11.65 -8.64
C ASP A 333 -16.22 -10.52 -7.86
N ALA A 334 -16.61 -10.30 -6.59
CA ALA A 334 -16.06 -9.26 -5.73
C ALA A 334 -14.55 -9.42 -5.47
N ARG A 335 -14.01 -10.65 -5.47
CA ARG A 335 -12.57 -10.90 -5.31
C ARG A 335 -11.82 -10.46 -6.55
N SER A 336 -12.37 -10.75 -7.72
CA SER A 336 -11.81 -10.34 -9.01
C SER A 336 -11.80 -8.82 -9.16
N CYS A 337 -12.85 -8.12 -8.76
CA CYS A 337 -12.90 -6.66 -8.76
C CYS A 337 -11.83 -6.05 -7.84
N ARG A 338 -11.67 -6.54 -6.60
CA ARG A 338 -10.63 -6.07 -5.69
C ARG A 338 -9.22 -6.28 -6.25
N MET A 339 -8.98 -7.42 -6.91
CA MET A 339 -7.68 -7.69 -7.53
C MET A 339 -7.44 -6.80 -8.74
N ALA A 340 -8.45 -6.59 -9.58
CA ALA A 340 -8.40 -5.67 -10.71
C ALA A 340 -8.09 -4.23 -10.27
N LYS A 341 -8.75 -3.74 -9.21
CA LYS A 341 -8.47 -2.43 -8.61
C LYS A 341 -7.03 -2.31 -8.11
N LYS A 342 -6.52 -3.35 -7.45
CA LYS A 342 -5.12 -3.41 -7.00
C LYS A 342 -4.15 -3.41 -8.19
N LEU A 343 -4.45 -4.18 -9.24
CA LEU A 343 -3.62 -4.27 -10.44
C LEU A 343 -3.57 -2.92 -11.18
N ALA A 344 -4.70 -2.26 -11.37
CA ALA A 344 -4.77 -0.92 -11.95
C ALA A 344 -3.92 0.09 -11.15
N ALA A 345 -4.08 0.12 -9.83
CA ALA A 345 -3.33 1.02 -8.96
C ALA A 345 -1.82 0.78 -9.00
N VAL A 346 -1.37 -0.49 -9.01
CA VAL A 346 0.05 -0.86 -9.13
C VAL A 346 0.68 -0.34 -10.43
N HIS A 347 -0.14 -0.19 -11.47
CA HIS A 347 0.29 0.33 -12.77
C HIS A 347 -0.04 1.82 -12.98
N GLY A 348 -0.42 2.54 -11.93
CA GLY A 348 -0.61 3.99 -11.97
C GLY A 348 -1.98 4.44 -12.49
N HIS A 349 -2.95 3.54 -12.62
CA HIS A 349 -4.28 3.87 -13.12
C HIS A 349 -5.30 3.93 -11.99
N ALA A 350 -5.90 5.09 -11.77
CA ALA A 350 -7.00 5.27 -10.82
C ALA A 350 -8.32 4.71 -11.39
N ARG A 351 -8.49 4.87 -12.69
CA ARG A 351 -9.68 4.42 -13.41
C ARG A 351 -9.26 3.88 -14.79
N LEU A 352 -9.95 2.85 -15.23
CA LEU A 352 -9.72 2.22 -16.53
C LEU A 352 -10.69 2.81 -17.57
N ASP A 353 -10.30 2.80 -18.83
CA ASP A 353 -11.19 3.24 -19.91
C ASP A 353 -12.37 2.27 -20.08
N TRP A 354 -12.05 0.98 -20.12
CA TRP A 354 -13.07 -0.07 -20.15
C TRP A 354 -12.60 -1.35 -19.46
N VAL A 355 -13.57 -2.10 -18.99
CA VAL A 355 -13.39 -3.46 -18.45
C VAL A 355 -14.30 -4.41 -19.21
N LEU A 356 -13.72 -5.51 -19.65
CA LEU A 356 -14.43 -6.62 -20.24
C LEU A 356 -14.42 -7.80 -19.27
N LEU A 357 -15.59 -8.23 -18.86
CA LEU A 357 -15.80 -9.40 -18.03
C LEU A 357 -16.26 -10.56 -18.90
N LEU A 358 -15.68 -11.73 -18.70
CA LEU A 358 -16.00 -12.90 -19.50
C LEU A 358 -17.13 -13.73 -18.87
N ASP A 359 -17.36 -13.56 -17.56
CA ASP A 359 -18.46 -14.16 -16.82
C ASP A 359 -19.54 -13.14 -16.45
N PRO A 360 -20.80 -13.54 -16.27
CA PRO A 360 -21.87 -12.69 -15.77
C PRO A 360 -21.55 -12.10 -14.40
N VAL A 361 -22.02 -10.89 -14.14
CA VAL A 361 -21.78 -10.16 -12.90
C VAL A 361 -23.05 -10.05 -12.10
N ALA A 362 -22.96 -10.35 -10.79
CA ALA A 362 -24.05 -10.11 -9.87
C ALA A 362 -24.24 -8.60 -9.62
N THR A 363 -25.49 -8.18 -9.41
CA THR A 363 -25.87 -6.76 -9.28
C THR A 363 -25.17 -6.05 -8.12
N ASP A 364 -24.90 -6.75 -7.01
CA ASP A 364 -24.20 -6.25 -5.82
C ASP A 364 -22.71 -5.95 -6.09
N VAL A 365 -22.09 -6.64 -7.07
CA VAL A 365 -20.68 -6.46 -7.45
C VAL A 365 -20.49 -5.46 -8.58
N LEU A 366 -21.54 -5.20 -9.35
CA LEU A 366 -21.48 -4.31 -10.52
C LEU A 366 -20.98 -2.89 -10.14
N ALA A 367 -21.42 -2.37 -9.00
CA ALA A 367 -20.98 -1.07 -8.48
C ALA A 367 -19.45 -0.98 -8.30
N CYS A 368 -18.80 -2.08 -7.88
CA CYS A 368 -17.35 -2.14 -7.76
C CYS A 368 -16.64 -1.96 -9.11
N TRP A 369 -17.15 -2.62 -10.16
CA TRP A 369 -16.59 -2.54 -11.52
C TRP A 369 -16.85 -1.18 -12.17
N GLN A 370 -18.04 -0.61 -11.98
CA GLN A 370 -18.39 0.74 -12.45
C GLN A 370 -17.54 1.83 -11.80
N ALA A 371 -17.16 1.65 -10.52
CA ALA A 371 -16.22 2.56 -9.86
C ALA A 371 -14.78 2.44 -10.42
N LEU A 372 -14.40 1.28 -11.00
CA LEU A 372 -13.07 1.03 -11.53
C LEU A 372 -12.90 1.49 -12.98
N ALA A 373 -13.97 1.48 -13.80
CA ALA A 373 -13.88 1.78 -15.22
C ALA A 373 -14.96 2.76 -15.68
N HIS A 374 -14.68 3.45 -16.80
CA HIS A 374 -15.67 4.31 -17.45
C HIS A 374 -16.75 3.48 -18.15
N ARG A 375 -16.37 2.33 -18.72
CA ARG A 375 -17.27 1.40 -19.39
C ARG A 375 -17.03 -0.02 -18.90
N VAL A 376 -18.08 -0.71 -18.53
CA VAL A 376 -18.04 -2.11 -18.09
C VAL A 376 -18.95 -2.92 -19.00
N GLU A 377 -18.37 -3.91 -19.67
CA GLU A 377 -19.10 -4.87 -20.49
C GLU A 377 -19.01 -6.25 -19.84
N ALA A 378 -20.15 -6.87 -19.65
CA ALA A 378 -20.28 -8.19 -19.07
C ALA A 378 -21.36 -8.97 -19.82
N PRO A 379 -21.19 -10.29 -20.01
CA PRO A 379 -22.22 -11.10 -20.66
C PRO A 379 -23.47 -11.18 -19.78
N GLN A 380 -24.62 -11.20 -20.42
CA GLN A 380 -25.84 -11.71 -19.79
C GLN A 380 -25.82 -13.25 -19.84
N GLN A 381 -26.60 -13.89 -18.97
CA GLN A 381 -26.64 -15.37 -18.93
C GLN A 381 -26.88 -15.96 -20.31
N GLY A 382 -25.93 -16.80 -20.77
CA GLY A 382 -26.00 -17.46 -22.05
C GLY A 382 -25.58 -16.65 -23.29
N GLN A 383 -25.11 -15.39 -23.11
CA GLN A 383 -24.64 -14.53 -24.20
C GLN A 383 -23.13 -14.38 -24.20
N ALA A 384 -22.56 -14.02 -25.37
CA ALA A 384 -21.16 -13.66 -25.47
C ALA A 384 -20.90 -12.30 -24.78
N PRO A 385 -19.71 -12.08 -24.20
CA PRO A 385 -19.37 -10.84 -23.49
C PRO A 385 -19.37 -9.59 -24.38
N ILE A 386 -19.18 -9.77 -25.68
CA ILE A 386 -19.30 -8.75 -26.73
C ILE A 386 -20.06 -9.33 -27.87
N ALA A 387 -21.06 -8.62 -28.43
CA ALA A 387 -21.80 -9.06 -29.60
C ALA A 387 -20.89 -9.10 -30.85
N ILE A 388 -21.20 -9.97 -31.78
CA ILE A 388 -20.49 -10.04 -33.05
C ILE A 388 -20.65 -8.71 -33.80
N GLY A 389 -19.53 -8.09 -34.20
CA GLY A 389 -19.49 -6.77 -34.82
C GLY A 389 -19.36 -5.60 -33.84
N GLN A 390 -19.55 -5.82 -32.57
CA GLN A 390 -19.30 -4.79 -31.53
C GLN A 390 -17.79 -4.63 -31.26
N VAL A 391 -17.33 -3.41 -31.18
CA VAL A 391 -15.94 -3.06 -30.84
C VAL A 391 -15.94 -2.15 -29.63
N LEU A 392 -15.25 -2.57 -28.55
CA LEU A 392 -14.89 -1.67 -27.46
C LEU A 392 -13.60 -0.97 -27.85
N ARG A 393 -13.66 0.35 -27.93
CA ARG A 393 -12.51 1.16 -28.38
C ARG A 393 -12.24 2.32 -27.41
N SER A 394 -10.97 2.54 -27.13
CA SER A 394 -10.37 3.72 -26.51
C SER A 394 -9.07 4.01 -27.26
N ASP A 395 -8.52 5.22 -27.20
CA ASP A 395 -7.32 5.62 -27.95
C ASP A 395 -6.22 4.54 -27.93
N GLY A 396 -6.02 3.86 -29.06
CA GLY A 396 -5.02 2.83 -29.23
C GLY A 396 -5.32 1.48 -28.56
N LEU A 397 -6.40 1.36 -27.79
CA LEU A 397 -6.87 0.14 -27.16
C LEU A 397 -8.22 -0.26 -27.77
N SER A 398 -8.31 -1.45 -28.34
CA SER A 398 -9.60 -1.96 -28.80
C SER A 398 -9.71 -3.47 -28.61
N VAL A 399 -10.91 -3.95 -28.33
CA VAL A 399 -11.23 -5.36 -28.32
C VAL A 399 -12.48 -5.61 -29.16
N GLN A 400 -12.44 -6.65 -29.96
CA GLN A 400 -13.54 -7.06 -30.82
C GLN A 400 -13.69 -8.58 -30.84
N HIS A 401 -14.88 -9.02 -31.07
CA HIS A 401 -15.16 -10.45 -31.26
C HIS A 401 -14.61 -10.88 -32.63
N LEU A 402 -13.88 -11.98 -32.67
CA LEU A 402 -13.53 -12.60 -33.93
C LEU A 402 -14.82 -13.13 -34.56
N GLN A 403 -15.07 -12.82 -35.83
CA GLN A 403 -16.32 -13.14 -36.59
C GLN A 403 -16.64 -14.66 -36.71
N SER A 404 -16.46 -15.40 -35.65
CA SER A 404 -16.64 -16.84 -35.59
C SER A 404 -17.39 -17.21 -34.30
N ARG A 405 -18.20 -18.30 -34.37
CA ARG A 405 -18.80 -18.93 -33.18
C ARG A 405 -17.80 -19.41 -32.13
N SER A 406 -16.50 -19.07 -32.29
CA SER A 406 -15.41 -19.57 -31.48
C SER A 406 -15.25 -18.89 -30.09
N GLY A 407 -15.95 -17.80 -29.84
CA GLY A 407 -15.76 -17.03 -28.59
C GLY A 407 -14.36 -16.41 -28.39
N ALA A 408 -13.48 -16.49 -29.40
CA ALA A 408 -12.17 -15.87 -29.35
C ALA A 408 -12.27 -14.36 -29.63
N LEU A 409 -11.45 -13.55 -28.94
CA LEU A 409 -11.46 -12.12 -29.11
C LEU A 409 -10.08 -11.65 -29.63
N VAL A 410 -10.08 -10.56 -30.38
CA VAL A 410 -8.84 -9.86 -30.79
C VAL A 410 -8.75 -8.54 -30.06
N MET A 411 -7.64 -8.34 -29.36
CA MET A 411 -7.32 -7.12 -28.68
C MET A 411 -6.17 -6.41 -29.41
N ARG A 412 -6.34 -5.11 -29.63
CA ARG A 412 -5.31 -4.25 -30.20
C ARG A 412 -4.77 -3.30 -29.13
N VAL A 413 -3.46 -3.27 -28.99
CA VAL A 413 -2.73 -2.38 -28.06
C VAL A 413 -1.71 -1.62 -28.89
N GLY A 414 -2.01 -0.37 -29.23
CA GLY A 414 -1.21 0.40 -30.18
C GLY A 414 -1.07 -0.32 -31.52
N HIS A 415 0.16 -0.68 -31.88
CA HIS A 415 0.47 -1.44 -33.11
C HIS A 415 0.41 -2.95 -32.92
N GLN A 416 0.30 -3.46 -31.69
CA GLN A 416 0.32 -4.89 -31.37
C GLN A 416 -1.11 -5.46 -31.44
N ARG A 417 -1.22 -6.67 -32.02
CA ARG A 417 -2.48 -7.44 -32.06
C ARG A 417 -2.33 -8.70 -31.20
N TRP A 418 -3.23 -8.84 -30.25
CA TRP A 418 -3.27 -9.95 -29.31
C TRP A 418 -4.54 -10.77 -29.50
N GLN A 419 -4.37 -12.08 -29.49
CA GLN A 419 -5.48 -13.01 -29.53
C GLN A 419 -5.84 -13.43 -28.10
N LEU A 420 -7.08 -13.24 -27.71
CA LEU A 420 -7.57 -13.62 -26.40
C LEU A 420 -8.41 -14.89 -26.55
N VAL A 421 -8.02 -15.92 -25.82
CA VAL A 421 -8.68 -17.22 -25.82
C VAL A 421 -9.27 -17.46 -24.44
N PRO A 422 -10.54 -17.12 -24.21
CA PRO A 422 -11.13 -17.12 -22.87
C PRO A 422 -11.37 -18.52 -22.31
N SER A 423 -11.58 -19.54 -23.18
CA SER A 423 -11.96 -20.88 -22.75
C SER A 423 -11.29 -21.97 -23.59
N PRO A 424 -11.24 -23.22 -23.11
CA PRO A 424 -10.77 -24.36 -23.89
C PRO A 424 -11.57 -24.59 -25.19
N GLN A 425 -12.86 -24.27 -25.17
CA GLN A 425 -13.75 -24.37 -26.36
C GLN A 425 -13.34 -23.35 -27.44
N ALA A 426 -13.00 -22.12 -27.00
CA ALA A 426 -12.47 -21.09 -27.90
C ALA A 426 -11.15 -21.53 -28.55
N LEU A 427 -10.26 -22.20 -27.79
CA LEU A 427 -9.02 -22.76 -28.32
C LEU A 427 -9.29 -23.86 -29.38
N TRP A 428 -10.20 -24.77 -29.09
CA TRP A 428 -10.56 -25.83 -30.02
C TRP A 428 -11.10 -25.27 -31.35
N ALA A 429 -11.98 -24.29 -31.27
CA ALA A 429 -12.54 -23.64 -32.49
C ALA A 429 -11.45 -22.90 -33.29
N LEU A 430 -10.46 -22.30 -32.62
CA LEU A 430 -9.29 -21.72 -33.26
C LEU A 430 -8.40 -22.75 -33.94
N GLN A 431 -8.22 -23.92 -33.33
CA GLN A 431 -7.45 -25.03 -33.91
C GLN A 431 -8.06 -25.52 -35.24
N GLN A 432 -9.37 -25.55 -35.34
CA GLN A 432 -10.06 -25.90 -36.58
C GLN A 432 -9.90 -24.82 -37.66
N ARG A 433 -10.01 -23.54 -37.28
CA ARG A 433 -9.92 -22.42 -38.23
C ARG A 433 -8.53 -22.24 -38.83
N GLN A 434 -7.46 -22.41 -38.06
CA GLN A 434 -6.09 -22.27 -38.55
C GLN A 434 -5.69 -23.29 -39.61
N ARG A 435 -6.49 -24.32 -39.81
CA ARG A 435 -6.34 -25.26 -40.93
C ARG A 435 -6.84 -24.70 -42.27
N SER A 436 -7.67 -23.66 -42.24
CA SER A 436 -8.40 -23.16 -43.43
C SER A 436 -8.11 -21.70 -43.82
N GLU A 437 -7.45 -20.88 -42.99
CA GLU A 437 -7.19 -19.46 -43.29
C GLU A 437 -5.72 -19.03 -43.10
N PRO A 438 -5.21 -18.05 -43.91
CA PRO A 438 -3.84 -17.53 -43.77
C PRO A 438 -3.64 -16.79 -42.47
N ARG A 439 -2.43 -16.91 -41.89
CA ARG A 439 -2.00 -16.31 -40.61
C ARG A 439 -2.12 -14.80 -40.66
N GLN A 440 -2.98 -14.20 -39.88
CA GLN A 440 -2.91 -12.78 -39.54
C GLN A 440 -1.70 -12.55 -38.63
N LEU A 441 -1.02 -11.41 -38.80
CA LEU A 441 0.08 -11.00 -37.92
C LEU A 441 -0.41 -10.80 -36.48
N ILE A 442 -0.27 -11.81 -35.64
CA ILE A 442 -0.63 -11.80 -34.22
C ILE A 442 0.66 -11.69 -33.43
N THR A 443 0.75 -10.70 -32.55
CA THR A 443 1.93 -10.43 -31.71
C THR A 443 2.02 -11.44 -30.56
N GLY A 444 0.88 -11.91 -30.04
CA GLY A 444 0.84 -12.88 -28.96
C GLY A 444 -0.56 -13.39 -28.66
N THR A 445 -0.65 -14.43 -27.84
CA THR A 445 -1.91 -15.04 -27.40
C THR A 445 -2.01 -15.04 -25.89
N TRP A 446 -3.13 -14.58 -25.36
CA TRP A 446 -3.48 -14.69 -23.95
C TRP A 446 -4.49 -15.80 -23.74
N LEU A 447 -4.32 -16.56 -22.66
CA LEU A 447 -5.21 -17.65 -22.27
C LEU A 447 -5.94 -17.27 -20.97
N GLY A 448 -7.26 -17.38 -20.99
CA GLY A 448 -8.11 -17.20 -19.81
C GLY A 448 -8.24 -18.47 -18.95
N PHE A 449 -7.43 -19.49 -19.20
CA PHE A 449 -7.46 -20.78 -18.52
C PHE A 449 -6.08 -21.45 -18.57
N LYS A 450 -5.88 -22.45 -17.71
CA LYS A 450 -4.64 -23.24 -17.68
C LYS A 450 -4.68 -24.34 -18.77
N PRO A 451 -3.81 -24.29 -19.78
CA PRO A 451 -3.85 -25.25 -20.89
C PRO A 451 -3.32 -26.62 -20.45
N SER A 452 -3.92 -27.69 -21.00
CA SER A 452 -3.42 -29.06 -20.87
C SER A 452 -2.11 -29.25 -21.65
N ALA A 453 -1.34 -30.31 -21.32
CA ALA A 453 -0.07 -30.60 -21.99
C ALA A 453 -0.16 -30.72 -23.53
N PRO A 454 -1.16 -31.35 -24.12
CA PRO A 454 -1.34 -31.38 -25.59
C PRO A 454 -1.70 -29.99 -26.14
N GLN A 455 -2.55 -29.22 -25.47
CA GLN A 455 -2.91 -27.85 -25.87
C GLN A 455 -1.70 -26.93 -25.85
N ARG A 456 -0.86 -27.03 -24.81
CA ARG A 456 0.39 -26.30 -24.69
C ARG A 456 1.37 -26.62 -25.82
N ARG A 457 1.54 -27.89 -26.17
CA ARG A 457 2.38 -28.30 -27.30
C ARG A 457 1.86 -27.77 -28.64
N TRP A 458 0.54 -27.78 -28.84
CA TRP A 458 -0.05 -27.22 -30.04
C TRP A 458 0.17 -25.71 -30.16
N LEU A 459 -0.05 -24.96 -29.06
CA LEU A 459 0.18 -23.52 -28.98
C LEU A 459 1.64 -23.15 -29.29
N LEU A 460 2.60 -23.87 -28.75
CA LEU A 460 4.03 -23.67 -29.03
C LEU A 460 4.38 -23.92 -30.50
N LYS A 461 3.72 -24.89 -31.17
CA LYS A 461 3.97 -25.23 -32.56
C LYS A 461 3.30 -24.29 -33.55
N HIS A 462 2.13 -23.75 -33.23
CA HIS A 462 1.29 -22.99 -34.12
C HIS A 462 1.05 -21.55 -33.75
N GLY A 463 1.44 -21.15 -32.56
CA GLY A 463 1.44 -19.76 -32.10
C GLY A 463 2.49 -18.97 -32.88
N ALA A 464 2.10 -18.11 -33.77
CA ALA A 464 2.98 -17.26 -34.55
C ALA A 464 3.81 -16.35 -33.62
N GLY A 465 5.14 -16.59 -33.48
CA GLY A 465 6.08 -15.75 -32.75
C GLY A 465 5.67 -15.41 -31.30
N ALA A 466 4.77 -16.18 -30.73
CA ALA A 466 3.92 -15.80 -29.65
C ALA A 466 4.69 -15.72 -28.33
N ARG A 467 4.76 -14.54 -27.79
CA ARG A 467 4.92 -14.37 -26.35
C ARG A 467 3.65 -14.90 -25.71
N PHE A 468 3.69 -16.13 -25.15
CA PHE A 468 2.64 -16.62 -24.30
C PHE A 468 2.71 -15.85 -22.99
N VAL A 469 1.67 -15.11 -22.74
CA VAL A 469 1.53 -14.36 -21.48
C VAL A 469 0.51 -15.16 -20.66
N GLY A 470 0.99 -15.86 -19.62
CA GLY A 470 0.16 -16.71 -18.75
C GLY A 470 0.57 -18.20 -18.72
N LEU A 471 1.81 -18.54 -19.07
CA LEU A 471 2.41 -19.87 -18.86
C LEU A 471 3.33 -19.87 -17.66
#